data_cfc2a57865c7277ae2789ed76d830b72
#
_entry.id   cfc2a57865c7277ae2789ed76d830b72
#
_cell.length_a   1.000
_cell.length_b   1.000
_cell.length_c   1.000
_cell.angle_alpha   90.00
_cell.angle_beta   90.00
_cell.angle_gamma   90.00
#
_symmetry.space_group_name_H-M   'P 1'
#
loop_
_entity.id
_entity.type
_entity.pdbx_description
1 polymer ?
#
loop_
_entity_poly.entity_id
_entity_poly.type
_entity_poly.pdbx_seq_one_letter_code
_entity_poly.pdbx_strand_id
1 'polypeptide(L)'
;IVIIGGDDSNTNACVLAEYYLQKNCGIQVIGCPKTIDGDLKNEMIETSFGFDTACKTFAELIGNIQRDANSAKKYWHFIRLMGRSASHIALECALQAQPNVCLISEEVEAKNMTLNEVVEQIVEVIVARANAGLNFGTILIPEGLIEFIPAMRVLIQELNDMLAENEEFAALEGDDAKREYVKSKLTPASCDLYRSLPKGIAKQLTLDRDPHGNVMVSQIETEKLLIEMVQKRLAQLKAAGTYKGKFAALNHF
;
A
#
# COMPACT_ATOMS: atom_id res chain seq x y z
N ILE A 1 -16.55 5.47 -30.16
CA ILE A 1 -15.39 4.79 -29.55
C ILE A 1 -15.85 4.18 -28.24
N VAL A 2 -15.53 2.90 -27.99
CA VAL A 2 -15.77 2.24 -26.70
C VAL A 2 -14.41 1.90 -26.09
N ILE A 3 -14.18 2.34 -24.85
CA ILE A 3 -12.94 2.11 -24.11
C ILE A 3 -13.27 1.23 -22.91
N ILE A 4 -12.70 0.04 -22.86
CA ILE A 4 -12.90 -0.94 -21.79
C ILE A 4 -11.61 -1.02 -20.96
N GLY A 5 -11.67 -0.67 -19.67
CA GLY A 5 -10.47 -0.67 -18.84
C GLY A 5 -10.72 -0.23 -17.39
N GLY A 6 -9.64 -0.07 -16.63
CA GLY A 6 -9.67 0.41 -15.26
C GLY A 6 -9.94 1.91 -15.15
N ASP A 7 -9.65 2.47 -13.98
CA ASP A 7 -9.82 3.89 -13.65
C ASP A 7 -9.05 4.81 -14.61
N ASP A 8 -7.76 4.57 -14.84
CA ASP A 8 -6.93 5.35 -15.77
C ASP A 8 -7.49 5.35 -17.19
N SER A 9 -7.94 4.20 -17.67
CA SER A 9 -8.54 4.08 -19.01
C SER A 9 -9.85 4.85 -19.12
N ASN A 10 -10.67 4.86 -18.07
CA ASN A 10 -11.93 5.59 -18.04
C ASN A 10 -11.70 7.12 -17.88
N THR A 11 -10.66 7.53 -17.14
CA THR A 11 -10.21 8.91 -17.08
C THR A 11 -9.79 9.41 -18.47
N ASN A 12 -8.97 8.63 -19.20
CA ASN A 12 -8.58 8.94 -20.57
C ASN A 12 -9.79 8.99 -21.51
N ALA A 13 -10.78 8.10 -21.33
CA ALA A 13 -12.02 8.13 -22.09
C ALA A 13 -12.80 9.43 -21.87
N CYS A 14 -12.85 9.93 -20.63
CA CYS A 14 -13.49 11.19 -20.28
C CYS A 14 -12.80 12.38 -20.97
N VAL A 15 -11.48 12.49 -20.84
CA VAL A 15 -10.69 13.55 -21.49
C VAL A 15 -10.86 13.53 -23.01
N LEU A 16 -10.87 12.34 -23.61
CA LEU A 16 -11.05 12.17 -25.04
C LEU A 16 -12.47 12.57 -25.49
N ALA A 17 -13.49 12.25 -24.69
CA ALA A 17 -14.87 12.67 -24.94
C ALA A 17 -15.00 14.20 -24.94
N GLU A 18 -14.43 14.86 -23.92
CA GLU A 18 -14.41 16.32 -23.82
C GLU A 18 -13.69 16.97 -25.02
N TYR A 19 -12.54 16.43 -25.40
CA TYR A 19 -11.79 16.91 -26.55
C TYR A 19 -12.62 16.85 -27.86
N TYR A 20 -13.29 15.73 -28.13
CA TYR A 20 -14.12 15.59 -29.34
C TYR A 20 -15.35 16.48 -29.30
N LEU A 21 -15.94 16.72 -28.14
CA LEU A 21 -17.02 17.69 -27.96
C LEU A 21 -16.55 19.12 -28.29
N GLN A 22 -15.41 19.53 -27.72
CA GLN A 22 -14.83 20.85 -28.00
C GLN A 22 -14.50 21.07 -29.48
N LYS A 23 -14.06 20.03 -30.17
CA LYS A 23 -13.72 20.07 -31.60
C LYS A 23 -14.90 19.83 -32.53
N ASN A 24 -16.11 19.60 -31.99
CA ASN A 24 -17.30 19.27 -32.80
C ASN A 24 -17.07 18.11 -33.78
N CYS A 25 -16.30 17.09 -33.39
CA CYS A 25 -15.95 15.99 -34.29
C CYS A 25 -17.11 15.01 -34.55
N GLY A 26 -18.23 15.10 -33.83
CA GLY A 26 -19.36 14.18 -33.95
C GLY A 26 -19.05 12.76 -33.49
N ILE A 27 -17.97 12.56 -32.74
CA ILE A 27 -17.51 11.28 -32.21
C ILE A 27 -17.95 11.16 -30.76
N GLN A 28 -18.65 10.06 -30.44
CA GLN A 28 -19.01 9.71 -29.07
C GLN A 28 -17.96 8.77 -28.49
N VAL A 29 -17.61 8.98 -27.20
CA VAL A 29 -16.72 8.10 -26.45
C VAL A 29 -17.49 7.58 -25.22
N ILE A 30 -17.46 6.26 -25.04
CA ILE A 30 -18.13 5.56 -23.94
C ILE A 30 -17.07 4.75 -23.19
N GLY A 31 -16.92 5.00 -21.89
CA GLY A 31 -16.11 4.20 -20.99
C GLY A 31 -16.89 3.01 -20.45
N CYS A 32 -16.25 1.84 -20.45
CA CYS A 32 -16.76 0.62 -19.82
C CYS A 32 -15.80 0.23 -18.71
N PRO A 33 -16.13 0.49 -17.44
CA PRO A 33 -15.25 0.19 -16.32
C PRO A 33 -14.99 -1.30 -16.16
N LYS A 34 -13.74 -1.67 -15.98
CA LYS A 34 -13.27 -3.03 -15.73
C LYS A 34 -12.08 -2.98 -14.78
N THR A 35 -12.32 -3.23 -13.52
CA THR A 35 -11.30 -3.37 -12.48
C THR A 35 -11.77 -4.34 -11.41
N ILE A 36 -10.82 -5.03 -10.77
CA ILE A 36 -11.13 -5.89 -9.62
C ILE A 36 -11.18 -5.11 -8.30
N ASP A 37 -10.73 -3.86 -8.27
CA ASP A 37 -10.51 -3.10 -7.03
C ASP A 37 -11.82 -2.68 -6.34
N GLY A 38 -12.92 -2.62 -7.08
CA GLY A 38 -14.23 -2.25 -6.54
C GLY A 38 -14.42 -0.73 -6.36
N ASP A 39 -13.45 0.09 -6.75
CA ASP A 39 -13.43 1.54 -6.58
C ASP A 39 -14.28 2.30 -7.60
N LEU A 40 -14.62 1.68 -8.73
CA LEU A 40 -15.52 2.26 -9.75
C LEU A 40 -17.00 1.94 -9.54
N LYS A 41 -17.36 1.35 -8.38
CA LYS A 41 -18.76 1.10 -8.01
C LYS A 41 -19.48 2.43 -7.73
N ASN A 42 -20.68 2.57 -8.33
CA ASN A 42 -21.58 3.71 -8.12
C ASN A 42 -23.04 3.29 -8.34
N GLU A 43 -23.97 4.24 -8.35
CA GLU A 43 -25.41 3.97 -8.56
C GLU A 43 -25.71 3.24 -9.89
N MET A 44 -24.90 3.46 -10.93
CA MET A 44 -25.04 2.85 -12.25
C MET A 44 -24.27 1.53 -12.39
N ILE A 45 -23.27 1.31 -11.54
CA ILE A 45 -22.39 0.14 -11.56
C ILE A 45 -22.49 -0.55 -10.20
N GLU A 46 -23.33 -1.57 -10.13
CA GLU A 46 -23.58 -2.31 -8.88
C GLU A 46 -22.40 -3.17 -8.45
N THR A 47 -21.69 -3.76 -9.42
CA THR A 47 -20.62 -4.72 -9.18
C THR A 47 -19.42 -4.43 -10.08
N SER A 48 -18.24 -4.40 -9.48
CA SER A 48 -16.98 -4.29 -10.23
C SER A 48 -16.64 -5.62 -10.88
N PHE A 49 -16.32 -5.59 -12.18
CA PHE A 49 -16.05 -6.80 -12.96
C PHE A 49 -14.81 -7.53 -12.44
N GLY A 50 -15.00 -8.79 -12.05
CA GLY A 50 -13.92 -9.65 -11.55
C GLY A 50 -13.63 -9.52 -10.04
N PHE A 51 -14.24 -8.58 -9.33
CA PHE A 51 -14.04 -8.37 -7.89
C PHE A 51 -14.34 -9.64 -7.08
N ASP A 52 -15.52 -10.23 -7.24
CA ASP A 52 -15.93 -11.44 -6.50
C ASP A 52 -14.99 -12.62 -6.78
N THR A 53 -14.59 -12.83 -8.04
CA THR A 53 -13.65 -13.90 -8.41
C THR A 53 -12.27 -13.67 -7.78
N ALA A 54 -11.76 -12.45 -7.81
CA ALA A 54 -10.48 -12.10 -7.21
C ALA A 54 -10.52 -12.32 -5.69
N CYS A 55 -11.55 -11.82 -5.00
CA CYS A 55 -11.70 -11.98 -3.56
C CYS A 55 -11.79 -13.45 -3.12
N LYS A 56 -12.55 -14.27 -3.85
CA LYS A 56 -12.64 -15.72 -3.57
C LYS A 56 -11.30 -16.42 -3.74
N THR A 57 -10.59 -16.12 -4.82
CA THR A 57 -9.26 -16.70 -5.08
C THR A 57 -8.26 -16.28 -4.01
N PHE A 58 -8.23 -14.98 -3.65
CA PHE A 58 -7.33 -14.50 -2.62
C PHE A 58 -7.69 -15.06 -1.24
N ALA A 59 -8.97 -15.15 -0.89
CA ALA A 59 -9.39 -15.73 0.37
C ALA A 59 -9.00 -17.21 0.49
N GLU A 60 -9.06 -18.00 -0.60
CA GLU A 60 -8.59 -19.38 -0.64
C GLU A 60 -7.07 -19.46 -0.40
N LEU A 61 -6.28 -18.62 -1.08
CA LEU A 61 -4.82 -18.57 -0.89
C LEU A 61 -4.46 -18.15 0.54
N ILE A 62 -5.14 -17.15 1.10
CA ILE A 62 -4.96 -16.72 2.50
C ILE A 62 -5.29 -17.87 3.45
N GLY A 63 -6.39 -18.60 3.21
CA GLY A 63 -6.77 -19.77 4.00
C GLY A 63 -5.70 -20.86 4.01
N ASN A 64 -5.03 -21.09 2.87
CA ASN A 64 -3.92 -22.02 2.78
C ASN A 64 -2.70 -21.55 3.59
N ILE A 65 -2.36 -20.25 3.52
CA ILE A 65 -1.29 -19.65 4.33
C ILE A 65 -1.63 -19.76 5.82
N GLN A 66 -2.88 -19.55 6.21
CA GLN A 66 -3.31 -19.70 7.60
C GLN A 66 -3.18 -21.13 8.12
N ARG A 67 -3.47 -22.12 7.29
CA ARG A 67 -3.24 -23.54 7.65
C ARG A 67 -1.76 -23.82 7.86
N ASP A 68 -0.90 -23.29 7.00
CA ASP A 68 0.55 -23.40 7.15
C ASP A 68 1.03 -22.70 8.43
N ALA A 69 0.57 -21.48 8.70
CA ALA A 69 0.87 -20.75 9.93
C ALA A 69 0.46 -21.53 11.18
N ASN A 70 -0.72 -22.15 11.19
CA ASN A 70 -1.20 -22.98 12.27
C ASN A 70 -0.39 -24.27 12.46
N SER A 71 0.11 -24.84 11.37
CA SER A 71 0.97 -26.03 11.40
C SER A 71 2.36 -25.70 11.93
N ALA A 72 3.00 -24.68 11.38
CA ALA A 72 4.35 -24.25 11.75
C ALA A 72 4.43 -23.60 13.14
N LYS A 73 3.39 -22.87 13.56
CA LYS A 73 3.25 -22.16 14.86
C LYS A 73 4.38 -21.20 15.21
N LYS A 74 5.03 -20.60 14.21
CA LYS A 74 6.22 -19.77 14.44
C LYS A 74 6.37 -18.54 13.53
N TYR A 75 5.54 -18.35 12.51
CA TYR A 75 5.66 -17.25 11.56
C TYR A 75 4.46 -16.32 11.59
N TRP A 76 4.74 -15.03 11.44
CA TRP A 76 3.75 -14.01 11.10
C TRP A 76 3.79 -13.78 9.59
N HIS A 77 2.66 -13.98 8.93
CA HIS A 77 2.52 -13.81 7.49
C HIS A 77 1.92 -12.44 7.20
N PHE A 78 2.70 -11.58 6.58
CA PHE A 78 2.29 -10.26 6.10
C PHE A 78 1.88 -10.43 4.64
N ILE A 79 0.60 -10.27 4.36
CA ILE A 79 0.01 -10.55 3.05
C ILE A 79 -0.47 -9.23 2.47
N ARG A 80 0.19 -8.78 1.41
CA ARG A 80 -0.23 -7.60 0.67
C ARG A 80 -1.26 -8.01 -0.38
N LEU A 81 -2.39 -7.32 -0.41
CA LEU A 81 -3.49 -7.54 -1.34
C LEU A 81 -3.62 -6.36 -2.29
N MET A 82 -4.01 -6.65 -3.52
CA MET A 82 -4.33 -5.64 -4.52
C MET A 82 -5.43 -4.70 -4.03
N GLY A 83 -5.52 -3.54 -4.64
CA GLY A 83 -6.42 -2.45 -4.26
C GLY A 83 -5.63 -1.22 -3.86
N ARG A 84 -5.42 -0.30 -4.84
CA ARG A 84 -4.63 0.92 -4.63
C ARG A 84 -5.48 2.03 -4.03
N SER A 85 -6.64 2.28 -4.61
CA SER A 85 -7.51 3.41 -4.25
C SER A 85 -8.54 3.08 -3.19
N ALA A 86 -8.71 1.80 -2.86
CA ALA A 86 -9.68 1.33 -1.85
C ALA A 86 -9.27 -0.02 -1.26
N SER A 87 -9.72 -0.27 -0.03
CA SER A 87 -9.44 -1.51 0.71
C SER A 87 -10.54 -2.57 0.58
N HIS A 88 -11.39 -2.49 -0.45
CA HIS A 88 -12.54 -3.39 -0.60
C HIS A 88 -12.13 -4.85 -0.70
N ILE A 89 -11.07 -5.17 -1.46
CA ILE A 89 -10.55 -6.55 -1.59
C ILE A 89 -10.04 -7.04 -0.23
N ALA A 90 -9.26 -6.21 0.48
CA ALA A 90 -8.72 -6.58 1.79
C ALA A 90 -9.85 -6.84 2.80
N LEU A 91 -10.89 -6.00 2.82
CA LEU A 91 -12.04 -6.16 3.69
C LEU A 91 -12.82 -7.44 3.37
N GLU A 92 -13.12 -7.69 2.10
CA GLU A 92 -13.85 -8.88 1.68
C GLU A 92 -13.07 -10.17 2.01
N CYS A 93 -11.75 -10.18 1.73
CA CYS A 93 -10.89 -11.29 2.11
C CYS A 93 -10.82 -11.49 3.63
N ALA A 94 -10.82 -10.40 4.40
CA ALA A 94 -10.83 -10.49 5.86
C ALA A 94 -12.14 -11.10 6.40
N LEU A 95 -13.28 -10.76 5.82
CA LEU A 95 -14.58 -11.34 6.19
C LEU A 95 -14.63 -12.85 5.90
N GLN A 96 -14.00 -13.30 4.81
CA GLN A 96 -13.97 -14.70 4.43
C GLN A 96 -12.91 -15.52 5.20
N ALA A 97 -11.69 -14.98 5.36
CA ALA A 97 -10.54 -15.71 5.91
C ALA A 97 -10.29 -15.47 7.40
N GLN A 98 -10.84 -14.41 7.98
CA GLN A 98 -10.70 -14.04 9.40
C GLN A 98 -9.23 -14.00 9.88
N PRO A 99 -8.39 -13.10 9.30
CA PRO A 99 -7.00 -12.93 9.71
C PRO A 99 -6.89 -12.37 11.13
N ASN A 100 -5.69 -12.38 11.69
CA ASN A 100 -5.46 -11.80 13.03
C ASN A 100 -5.46 -10.27 13.01
N VAL A 101 -5.03 -9.66 11.89
CA VAL A 101 -5.08 -8.23 11.63
C VAL A 101 -5.49 -8.02 10.19
N CYS A 102 -6.36 -7.06 9.94
CA CYS A 102 -6.63 -6.49 8.62
C CYS A 102 -6.52 -4.98 8.73
N LEU A 103 -5.62 -4.39 7.96
CA LEU A 103 -5.51 -2.95 7.85
C LEU A 103 -6.49 -2.46 6.79
N ILE A 104 -7.19 -1.37 7.09
CA ILE A 104 -8.13 -0.71 6.18
C ILE A 104 -7.64 0.72 5.98
N SER A 105 -7.26 1.04 4.74
CA SER A 105 -6.65 2.32 4.39
C SER A 105 -7.54 3.51 4.74
N GLU A 106 -8.84 3.39 4.48
CA GLU A 106 -9.85 4.42 4.76
C GLU A 106 -10.00 4.69 6.27
N GLU A 107 -9.84 3.68 7.11
CA GLU A 107 -9.82 3.88 8.57
C GLU A 107 -8.56 4.60 9.04
N VAL A 108 -7.41 4.27 8.45
CA VAL A 108 -6.13 4.93 8.75
C VAL A 108 -6.21 6.41 8.40
N GLU A 109 -6.80 6.75 7.26
CA GLU A 109 -7.01 8.13 6.84
C GLU A 109 -8.02 8.86 7.76
N ALA A 110 -9.18 8.27 7.98
CA ALA A 110 -10.24 8.88 8.81
C ALA A 110 -9.79 9.17 10.25
N LYS A 111 -8.92 8.32 10.80
CA LYS A 111 -8.31 8.48 12.13
C LYS A 111 -7.04 9.34 12.10
N ASN A 112 -6.59 9.81 10.93
CA ASN A 112 -5.31 10.51 10.73
C ASN A 112 -4.11 9.78 11.37
N MET A 113 -4.07 8.47 11.24
CA MET A 113 -3.04 7.66 11.86
C MET A 113 -1.67 7.90 11.23
N THR A 114 -0.67 7.97 12.09
CA THR A 114 0.73 7.96 11.67
C THR A 114 1.20 6.55 11.36
N LEU A 115 2.30 6.42 10.61
CA LEU A 115 2.91 5.13 10.32
C LEU A 115 3.27 4.36 11.61
N ASN A 116 3.71 5.06 12.66
CA ASN A 116 4.00 4.44 13.95
C ASN A 116 2.75 3.91 14.65
N GLU A 117 1.62 4.60 14.58
CA GLU A 117 0.35 4.12 15.15
C GLU A 117 -0.18 2.89 14.41
N VAL A 118 -0.03 2.84 13.09
CA VAL A 118 -0.34 1.62 12.31
C VAL A 118 0.55 0.45 12.76
N VAL A 119 1.83 0.69 13.00
CA VAL A 119 2.76 -0.32 13.52
C VAL A 119 2.36 -0.76 14.94
N GLU A 120 2.00 0.17 15.83
CA GLU A 120 1.55 -0.18 17.20
C GLU A 120 0.29 -1.04 17.16
N GLN A 121 -0.67 -0.77 16.29
CA GLN A 121 -1.88 -1.60 16.13
C GLN A 121 -1.51 -3.08 15.82
N ILE A 122 -0.53 -3.30 14.96
CA ILE A 122 -0.02 -4.65 14.66
C ILE A 122 0.70 -5.24 15.87
N VAL A 123 1.57 -4.46 16.50
CA VAL A 123 2.40 -4.89 17.64
C VAL A 123 1.54 -5.29 18.83
N GLU A 124 0.47 -4.56 19.12
CA GLU A 124 -0.48 -4.90 20.19
C GLU A 124 -1.05 -6.31 20.02
N VAL A 125 -1.48 -6.67 18.82
CA VAL A 125 -2.01 -8.00 18.52
C VAL A 125 -0.91 -9.07 18.66
N ILE A 126 0.30 -8.79 18.14
CA ILE A 126 1.44 -9.71 18.25
C ILE A 126 1.80 -9.97 19.72
N VAL A 127 1.85 -8.92 20.53
CA VAL A 127 2.17 -9.03 21.98
C VAL A 127 1.07 -9.78 22.73
N ALA A 128 -0.20 -9.46 22.47
CA ALA A 128 -1.33 -10.15 23.10
C ALA A 128 -1.32 -11.65 22.78
N ARG A 129 -1.09 -12.01 21.51
CA ARG A 129 -0.99 -13.41 21.09
C ARG A 129 0.23 -14.11 21.67
N ALA A 130 1.38 -13.44 21.73
CA ALA A 130 2.59 -14.00 22.33
C ALA A 130 2.40 -14.30 23.84
N ASN A 131 1.68 -13.45 24.57
CA ASN A 131 1.32 -13.68 25.97
C ASN A 131 0.42 -14.92 26.15
N ALA A 132 -0.37 -15.26 25.13
CA ALA A 132 -1.15 -16.50 25.06
C ALA A 132 -0.34 -17.71 24.52
N GLY A 133 0.97 -17.56 24.28
CA GLY A 133 1.83 -18.62 23.73
C GLY A 133 1.74 -18.79 22.21
N LEU A 134 1.05 -17.88 21.50
CA LEU A 134 0.79 -17.94 20.07
C LEU A 134 1.71 -16.97 19.32
N ASN A 135 2.86 -17.45 18.85
CA ASN A 135 3.85 -16.63 18.14
C ASN A 135 3.70 -16.70 16.60
N PHE A 136 2.49 -16.75 16.11
CA PHE A 136 2.18 -16.85 14.69
C PHE A 136 0.84 -16.18 14.38
N GLY A 137 0.63 -15.87 13.11
CA GLY A 137 -0.63 -15.27 12.62
C GLY A 137 -0.54 -14.72 11.23
N THR A 138 -1.63 -14.11 10.77
CA THR A 138 -1.75 -13.49 9.45
C THR A 138 -2.22 -12.05 9.57
N ILE A 139 -1.64 -11.20 8.74
CA ILE A 139 -1.88 -9.77 8.67
C ILE A 139 -2.17 -9.43 7.20
N LEU A 140 -3.32 -8.86 6.92
CA LEU A 140 -3.68 -8.39 5.59
C LEU A 140 -3.39 -6.89 5.46
N ILE A 141 -2.77 -6.50 4.34
CA ILE A 141 -2.30 -5.16 4.08
C ILE A 141 -2.78 -4.75 2.69
N PRO A 142 -3.61 -3.69 2.56
CA PRO A 142 -3.97 -3.15 1.25
C PRO A 142 -2.74 -2.54 0.57
N GLU A 143 -2.60 -2.74 -0.72
CA GLU A 143 -1.50 -2.21 -1.54
C GLU A 143 -1.33 -0.69 -1.39
N GLY A 144 -2.44 0.04 -1.41
CA GLY A 144 -2.45 1.50 -1.34
C GLY A 144 -2.27 2.11 0.05
N LEU A 145 -2.14 1.30 1.11
CA LEU A 145 -2.10 1.78 2.50
C LEU A 145 -1.18 2.99 2.72
N ILE A 146 -0.02 2.99 2.07
CA ILE A 146 1.00 4.03 2.29
C ILE A 146 0.52 5.43 1.87
N GLU A 147 -0.35 5.54 0.87
CA GLU A 147 -0.93 6.80 0.40
C GLU A 147 -2.02 7.35 1.32
N PHE A 148 -2.61 6.50 2.16
CA PHE A 148 -3.64 6.88 3.13
C PHE A 148 -3.07 7.34 4.47
N ILE A 149 -1.75 7.23 4.68
CA ILE A 149 -1.06 7.79 5.84
C ILE A 149 -0.73 9.26 5.53
N PRO A 150 -1.29 10.26 6.24
CA PRO A 150 -1.20 11.67 5.84
C PRO A 150 0.23 12.16 5.63
N ALA A 151 1.14 11.82 6.54
CA ALA A 151 2.55 12.23 6.45
C ALA A 151 3.28 11.58 5.25
N MET A 152 2.93 10.34 4.91
CA MET A 152 3.47 9.65 3.74
C MET A 152 2.93 10.23 2.44
N ARG A 153 1.64 10.59 2.40
CA ARG A 153 1.03 11.27 1.25
C ARG A 153 1.74 12.58 0.94
N VAL A 154 1.97 13.41 1.98
CA VAL A 154 2.71 14.68 1.81
C VAL A 154 4.12 14.43 1.28
N LEU A 155 4.84 13.47 1.85
CA LEU A 155 6.18 13.11 1.38
C LEU A 155 6.17 12.66 -0.09
N ILE A 156 5.22 11.79 -0.47
CA ILE A 156 5.09 11.30 -1.86
C ILE A 156 4.80 12.47 -2.81
N GLN A 157 3.93 13.39 -2.41
CA GLN A 157 3.61 14.58 -3.22
C GLN A 157 4.81 15.51 -3.38
N GLU A 158 5.53 15.82 -2.30
CA GLU A 158 6.77 16.61 -2.37
C GLU A 158 7.81 15.95 -3.29
N LEU A 159 7.94 14.61 -3.23
CA LEU A 159 8.83 13.87 -4.12
C LEU A 159 8.37 13.92 -5.58
N ASN A 160 7.07 13.84 -5.84
CA ASN A 160 6.53 13.95 -7.20
C ASN A 160 6.79 15.35 -7.76
N ASP A 161 6.44 16.40 -7.02
CA ASP A 161 6.62 17.80 -7.45
C ASP A 161 8.10 18.15 -7.69
N MET A 162 9.00 17.61 -6.85
CA MET A 162 10.43 17.86 -6.93
C MET A 162 11.12 17.12 -8.08
N LEU A 163 10.72 15.87 -8.33
CA LEU A 163 11.46 14.95 -9.20
C LEU A 163 10.82 14.80 -10.58
N ALA A 164 9.60 15.29 -10.79
CA ALA A 164 9.00 15.36 -12.10
C ALA A 164 9.86 16.27 -13.00
N GLU A 165 10.34 15.72 -14.13
CA GLU A 165 11.13 16.45 -15.14
C GLU A 165 12.39 17.15 -14.60
N ASN A 166 13.02 16.66 -13.53
CA ASN A 166 14.18 17.28 -12.90
C ASN A 166 15.51 16.78 -13.53
N GLU A 167 16.06 17.60 -14.44
CA GLU A 167 17.32 17.30 -15.13
C GLU A 167 18.53 17.24 -14.17
N GLU A 168 18.54 18.08 -13.12
CA GLU A 168 19.60 18.06 -12.09
C GLU A 168 19.64 16.73 -11.36
N PHE A 169 18.46 16.22 -10.96
CA PHE A 169 18.36 14.92 -10.30
C PHE A 169 18.74 13.77 -11.23
N ALA A 170 18.34 13.82 -12.50
CA ALA A 170 18.68 12.81 -13.49
C ALA A 170 20.20 12.72 -13.76
N ALA A 171 20.90 13.85 -13.68
CA ALA A 171 22.36 13.93 -13.89
C ALA A 171 23.18 13.41 -12.70
N LEU A 172 22.58 13.20 -11.51
CA LEU A 172 23.29 12.71 -10.34
C LEU A 172 23.66 11.22 -10.50
N GLU A 173 24.91 10.89 -10.29
CA GLU A 173 25.42 9.53 -10.27
C GLU A 173 25.43 8.96 -8.86
N GLY A 174 24.86 7.76 -8.70
CA GLY A 174 24.83 7.00 -7.45
C GLY A 174 23.67 7.31 -6.51
N ASP A 175 23.23 6.27 -5.80
CA ASP A 175 22.06 6.32 -4.92
C ASP A 175 22.24 7.29 -3.74
N ASP A 176 23.46 7.41 -3.20
CA ASP A 176 23.75 8.27 -2.05
C ASP A 176 23.66 9.75 -2.43
N ALA A 177 24.18 10.14 -3.60
CA ALA A 177 24.07 11.52 -4.11
C ALA A 177 22.61 11.92 -4.32
N LYS A 178 21.83 11.03 -4.92
CA LYS A 178 20.38 11.21 -5.13
C LYS A 178 19.62 11.36 -3.81
N ARG A 179 19.97 10.56 -2.81
CA ARG A 179 19.36 10.65 -1.47
C ARG A 179 19.68 11.96 -0.74
N GLU A 180 20.93 12.43 -0.82
CA GLU A 180 21.30 13.71 -0.22
C GLU A 180 20.63 14.89 -0.92
N TYR A 181 20.50 14.84 -2.25
CA TYR A 181 19.75 15.84 -3.01
C TYR A 181 18.30 15.91 -2.52
N VAL A 182 17.61 14.76 -2.44
CA VAL A 182 16.23 14.67 -1.95
C VAL A 182 16.11 15.28 -0.55
N LYS A 183 16.97 14.88 0.39
CA LYS A 183 16.94 15.42 1.76
C LYS A 183 17.14 16.93 1.83
N SER A 184 17.91 17.51 0.91
CA SER A 184 18.18 18.94 0.88
C SER A 184 16.99 19.79 0.42
N LYS A 185 16.03 19.16 -0.28
CA LYS A 185 14.89 19.84 -0.91
C LYS A 185 13.56 19.60 -0.18
N LEU A 186 13.45 18.51 0.59
CA LEU A 186 12.27 18.18 1.37
C LEU A 186 12.02 19.19 2.51
N THR A 187 10.75 19.37 2.87
CA THR A 187 10.39 20.08 4.10
C THR A 187 10.98 19.35 5.32
N PRO A 188 11.22 20.04 6.45
CA PRO A 188 11.81 19.41 7.64
C PRO A 188 11.04 18.17 8.10
N ALA A 189 9.70 18.22 8.12
CA ALA A 189 8.86 17.09 8.53
C ALA A 189 8.99 15.90 7.59
N SER A 190 8.92 16.13 6.28
CA SER A 190 9.10 15.08 5.26
C SER A 190 10.53 14.53 5.26
N CYS A 191 11.54 15.37 5.51
CA CYS A 191 12.94 14.93 5.63
C CYS A 191 13.15 14.00 6.84
N ASP A 192 12.57 14.33 7.99
CA ASP A 192 12.66 13.49 9.18
C ASP A 192 11.94 12.13 8.97
N LEU A 193 10.76 12.16 8.36
CA LEU A 193 10.05 10.95 7.97
C LEU A 193 10.90 10.11 6.98
N TYR A 194 11.40 10.72 5.91
CA TYR A 194 12.23 10.05 4.90
C TYR A 194 13.49 9.42 5.49
N ARG A 195 14.12 10.07 6.49
CA ARG A 195 15.28 9.52 7.22
C ARG A 195 14.92 8.33 8.10
N SER A 196 13.70 8.29 8.63
CA SER A 196 13.21 7.20 9.49
C SER A 196 12.88 5.93 8.73
N LEU A 197 12.63 6.05 7.40
CA LEU A 197 12.29 4.93 6.54
C LEU A 197 13.49 3.99 6.31
N PRO A 198 13.23 2.69 6.14
CA PRO A 198 14.24 1.73 5.69
C PRO A 198 14.87 2.15 4.36
N LYS A 199 16.17 1.85 4.20
CA LYS A 199 16.93 2.24 3.00
C LYS A 199 16.30 1.75 1.69
N GLY A 200 15.75 0.53 1.67
CA GLY A 200 15.08 -0.05 0.52
C GLY A 200 13.85 0.75 0.10
N ILE A 201 13.00 1.10 1.07
CA ILE A 201 11.78 1.89 0.84
C ILE A 201 12.12 3.32 0.39
N ALA A 202 13.08 3.97 1.06
CA ALA A 202 13.56 5.29 0.64
C ALA A 202 14.10 5.27 -0.81
N LYS A 203 14.73 4.18 -1.23
CA LYS A 203 15.18 3.97 -2.61
C LYS A 203 13.99 3.84 -3.56
N GLN A 204 13.01 3.00 -3.25
CA GLN A 204 11.80 2.82 -4.07
C GLN A 204 11.03 4.14 -4.25
N LEU A 205 10.87 4.92 -3.18
CA LEU A 205 10.25 6.25 -3.24
C LEU A 205 11.00 7.25 -4.12
N THR A 206 12.31 7.09 -4.30
CA THR A 206 13.14 8.06 -5.02
C THR A 206 13.42 7.66 -6.47
N LEU A 207 13.64 6.38 -6.74
CA LEU A 207 14.18 5.91 -8.02
C LEU A 207 13.15 5.28 -8.95
N ASP A 208 12.12 4.63 -8.38
CA ASP A 208 11.11 3.93 -9.17
C ASP A 208 9.98 4.90 -9.55
N ARG A 209 10.00 5.34 -10.82
CA ARG A 209 9.07 6.34 -11.36
C ARG A 209 8.27 5.78 -12.53
N ASP A 210 7.03 6.22 -12.66
CA ASP A 210 6.21 5.96 -13.82
C ASP A 210 6.66 6.83 -15.03
N PRO A 211 6.15 6.60 -16.24
CA PRO A 211 6.46 7.43 -17.41
C PRO A 211 6.10 8.92 -17.27
N HIS A 212 5.28 9.27 -16.30
CA HIS A 212 4.88 10.65 -15.98
C HIS A 212 5.72 11.29 -14.88
N GLY A 213 6.70 10.54 -14.32
CA GLY A 213 7.60 11.02 -13.28
C GLY A 213 7.07 10.86 -11.85
N ASN A 214 5.91 10.21 -11.64
CA ASN A 214 5.36 9.97 -10.31
C ASN A 214 5.96 8.74 -9.65
N VAL A 215 5.92 8.70 -8.31
CA VAL A 215 6.28 7.50 -7.54
C VAL A 215 5.38 6.33 -7.93
N MET A 216 5.98 5.21 -8.27
CA MET A 216 5.23 3.97 -8.53
C MET A 216 4.81 3.32 -7.20
N VAL A 217 3.71 3.79 -6.62
CA VAL A 217 3.24 3.35 -5.29
C VAL A 217 3.01 1.84 -5.24
N SER A 218 2.51 1.25 -6.31
CA SER A 218 2.32 -0.20 -6.44
C SER A 218 3.63 -1.02 -6.31
N GLN A 219 4.77 -0.41 -6.58
CA GLN A 219 6.08 -1.04 -6.44
C GLN A 219 6.64 -0.93 -5.02
N ILE A 220 6.05 -0.09 -4.16
CA ILE A 220 6.52 0.06 -2.79
C ILE A 220 6.14 -1.19 -2.00
N GLU A 221 7.15 -1.86 -1.47
CA GLU A 221 6.99 -3.07 -0.66
C GLU A 221 6.51 -2.72 0.75
N THR A 222 5.26 -2.23 0.86
CA THR A 222 4.65 -1.77 2.11
C THR A 222 4.66 -2.85 3.19
N GLU A 223 4.49 -4.12 2.81
CA GLU A 223 4.56 -5.25 3.72
C GLU A 223 5.97 -5.39 4.34
N LYS A 224 7.04 -5.17 3.57
CA LYS A 224 8.41 -5.21 4.09
C LYS A 224 8.70 -4.02 5.00
N LEU A 225 8.23 -2.83 4.65
CA LEU A 225 8.31 -1.65 5.52
C LEU A 225 7.69 -1.95 6.89
N LEU A 226 6.48 -2.48 6.91
CA LEU A 226 5.79 -2.81 8.16
C LEU A 226 6.52 -3.90 8.95
N ILE A 227 7.02 -4.95 8.30
CA ILE A 227 7.82 -6.00 8.95
C ILE A 227 9.04 -5.41 9.66
N GLU A 228 9.83 -4.57 8.97
CA GLU A 228 11.03 -3.97 9.56
C GLU A 228 10.69 -3.07 10.75
N MET A 229 9.64 -2.25 10.65
CA MET A 229 9.21 -1.37 11.73
C MET A 229 8.66 -2.16 12.92
N VAL A 230 7.83 -3.17 12.70
CA VAL A 230 7.31 -4.07 13.73
C VAL A 230 8.46 -4.79 14.43
N GLN A 231 9.42 -5.32 13.68
CA GLN A 231 10.60 -5.99 14.23
C GLN A 231 11.42 -5.06 15.13
N LYS A 232 11.66 -3.83 14.67
CA LYS A 232 12.37 -2.80 15.46
C LYS A 232 11.62 -2.47 16.74
N ARG A 233 10.29 -2.32 16.68
CA ARG A 233 9.46 -1.99 17.83
C ARG A 233 9.42 -3.15 18.83
N LEU A 234 9.24 -4.39 18.38
CA LEU A 234 9.29 -5.58 19.24
C LEU A 234 10.65 -5.76 19.90
N ALA A 235 11.76 -5.43 19.23
CA ALA A 235 13.09 -5.43 19.83
C ALA A 235 13.19 -4.43 20.99
N GLN A 236 12.63 -3.22 20.85
CA GLN A 236 12.56 -2.23 21.93
C GLN A 236 11.73 -2.76 23.12
N LEU A 237 10.56 -3.33 22.86
CA LEU A 237 9.71 -3.92 23.91
C LEU A 237 10.38 -5.11 24.60
N LYS A 238 11.16 -5.89 23.87
CA LYS A 238 11.95 -6.98 24.42
C LYS A 238 13.07 -6.46 25.34
N ALA A 239 13.77 -5.41 24.92
CA ALA A 239 14.79 -4.76 25.77
C ALA A 239 14.19 -4.15 27.04
N ALA A 240 12.96 -3.63 26.97
CA ALA A 240 12.20 -3.11 28.10
C ALA A 240 11.58 -4.23 28.99
N GLY A 241 11.70 -5.52 28.60
CA GLY A 241 11.15 -6.65 29.34
C GLY A 241 9.64 -6.86 29.21
N THR A 242 8.95 -6.08 28.35
CA THR A 242 7.50 -6.13 28.16
C THR A 242 7.06 -7.13 27.09
N TYR A 243 7.96 -7.56 26.20
CA TYR A 243 7.72 -8.59 25.19
C TYR A 243 8.65 -9.79 25.41
N LYS A 244 8.07 -10.97 25.57
CA LYS A 244 8.81 -12.23 25.78
C LYS A 244 8.64 -13.22 24.63
N GLY A 245 7.88 -12.86 23.60
CA GLY A 245 7.58 -13.70 22.47
C GLY A 245 8.76 -13.89 21.50
N LYS A 246 8.50 -14.68 20.47
CA LYS A 246 9.38 -14.85 19.31
C LYS A 246 8.68 -14.22 18.10
N PHE A 247 9.42 -13.47 17.31
CA PHE A 247 8.92 -12.89 16.08
C PHE A 247 9.78 -13.34 14.91
N ALA A 248 9.13 -13.93 13.93
CA ALA A 248 9.69 -14.22 12.62
C ALA A 248 8.58 -13.94 11.60
N ALA A 249 8.89 -13.20 10.55
CA ALA A 249 7.91 -12.79 9.55
C ALA A 249 8.23 -13.35 8.17
N LEU A 250 7.18 -13.63 7.41
CA LEU A 250 7.21 -13.93 5.99
C LEU A 250 6.29 -12.94 5.27
N ASN A 251 6.74 -12.46 4.13
CA ASN A 251 5.93 -11.60 3.27
C ASN A 251 5.36 -12.37 2.09
N HIS A 252 4.17 -11.99 1.69
CA HIS A 252 3.46 -12.53 0.53
C HIS A 252 2.86 -11.38 -0.27
N PHE A 253 2.82 -11.59 -1.57
CA PHE A 253 2.29 -10.64 -2.54
C PHE A 253 1.58 -11.39 -3.68
#